data_d789258b025468b99912f1d4fd6f5a98
#
_entry.id   d789258b025468b99912f1d4fd6f5a98
#
_cell.length_a   1.000
_cell.length_b   1.000
_cell.length_c   1.000
_cell.angle_alpha   90.00
_cell.angle_beta   90.00
_cell.angle_gamma   90.00
#
_symmetry.space_group_name_H-M   'P 1'
#
loop_
_entity.id
_entity.type
_entity.pdbx_description
1 polymer ?
#
loop_
_entity_poly.entity_id
_entity_poly.type
_entity_poly.pdbx_seq_one_letter_code
_entity_poly.pdbx_strand_id
1 'polypeptide(L)'
;MSEGLDFAGHEFARASLDHCVKCTICETVCPVSAVTPLFTGPKFVGPQAERFRNGESVDHSLDYCSSCGACTLACPQGVQIAELNSQARAVMKADHMPIRDQLISRTTLMGTMMTPVAPIANAVLANKPIRTIVEKVVGVHRDAPMPPAQTQTIKGWLKKRGPRRTPATKGPLVFFHGCAGGYFEVETSKRSIEVLEHLGYEVIVPKQGCCGLAQQSNGLFDQASAAVLKLCDDLRAAGGELTIVSSSGSCTGMLKHEAHEIMGVDDERLKDVSTRIRDMMEFLLELHDAGELPEFSPIDMKVPYHAPCQLKSQGMGMPALEVLRLIPGLDVVESGATCCGIAGTYGLKKEKYEVAQAVGKPLFDMVRETSQELALCDTETCRWQIRKGTGVRTEHPIFLIHQALGLS
;
A
#
# COMPACT_ATOMS: atom_id res chain seq x y z
N MET A 1 -17.42 -27.27 17.14
CA MET A 1 -18.17 -27.08 15.87
C MET A 1 -18.06 -25.60 15.58
N SER A 2 -17.11 -25.23 14.71
CA SER A 2 -16.98 -23.86 14.23
C SER A 2 -18.23 -23.56 13.39
N GLU A 3 -19.08 -22.66 13.83
CA GLU A 3 -20.08 -22.04 12.98
C GLU A 3 -19.31 -21.51 11.75
N GLY A 4 -19.67 -22.01 10.57
CA GLY A 4 -18.97 -21.67 9.34
C GLY A 4 -18.95 -20.16 9.20
N LEU A 5 -17.78 -19.60 8.88
CA LEU A 5 -17.64 -18.18 8.56
C LEU A 5 -18.73 -17.83 7.54
N ASP A 6 -19.62 -16.94 7.94
CA ASP A 6 -20.66 -16.43 7.08
C ASP A 6 -20.02 -15.56 5.98
N PHE A 7 -19.93 -16.14 4.79
CA PHE A 7 -19.41 -15.46 3.59
C PHE A 7 -20.45 -14.58 2.89
N ALA A 8 -21.52 -14.19 3.58
CA ALA A 8 -22.62 -13.44 2.98
C ALA A 8 -22.17 -12.15 2.25
N GLY A 9 -21.09 -11.51 2.68
CA GLY A 9 -20.48 -10.36 1.98
C GLY A 9 -19.50 -10.73 0.85
N HIS A 10 -19.25 -12.02 0.61
CA HIS A 10 -18.22 -12.50 -0.33
C HIS A 10 -18.79 -13.24 -1.55
N GLU A 11 -20.10 -13.19 -1.74
CA GLU A 11 -20.79 -13.94 -2.81
C GLU A 11 -20.26 -13.60 -4.20
N PHE A 12 -19.91 -12.34 -4.46
CA PHE A 12 -19.42 -11.91 -5.77
C PHE A 12 -18.10 -12.59 -6.16
N ALA A 13 -17.12 -12.65 -5.26
CA ALA A 13 -15.85 -13.32 -5.52
C ALA A 13 -16.06 -14.83 -5.76
N ARG A 14 -16.91 -15.47 -4.99
CA ARG A 14 -17.25 -16.89 -5.16
C ARG A 14 -18.04 -17.16 -6.44
N ALA A 15 -19.02 -16.33 -6.78
CA ALA A 15 -19.77 -16.43 -8.03
C ALA A 15 -18.86 -16.34 -9.26
N SER A 16 -17.80 -15.57 -9.21
CA SER A 16 -16.82 -15.43 -10.29
C SER A 16 -16.13 -16.77 -10.65
N LEU A 17 -16.11 -17.76 -9.73
CA LEU A 17 -15.52 -19.09 -9.98
C LEU A 17 -16.16 -19.84 -11.14
N ASP A 18 -17.44 -19.61 -11.42
CA ASP A 18 -18.15 -20.27 -12.51
C ASP A 18 -17.60 -19.87 -13.89
N HIS A 19 -16.97 -18.70 -13.96
CA HIS A 19 -16.32 -18.22 -15.18
C HIS A 19 -14.94 -18.87 -15.44
N CYS A 20 -14.36 -19.61 -14.49
CA CYS A 20 -13.03 -20.19 -14.63
C CYS A 20 -12.98 -21.33 -15.67
N VAL A 21 -12.34 -21.07 -16.81
CA VAL A 21 -12.14 -22.05 -17.90
C VAL A 21 -10.84 -22.85 -17.77
N LYS A 22 -10.14 -22.76 -16.65
CA LYS A 22 -8.88 -23.48 -16.33
C LYS A 22 -7.71 -23.20 -17.27
N CYS A 23 -7.64 -22.04 -17.93
CA CYS A 23 -6.64 -21.67 -18.93
C CYS A 23 -5.19 -21.52 -18.37
N THR A 24 -5.00 -21.44 -17.04
CA THR A 24 -3.71 -21.29 -16.32
C THR A 24 -2.97 -19.95 -16.46
N ILE A 25 -3.52 -18.95 -17.12
CA ILE A 25 -2.87 -17.61 -17.26
C ILE A 25 -2.50 -17.04 -15.90
N CYS A 26 -3.35 -17.19 -14.87
CA CYS A 26 -3.07 -16.72 -13.51
C CYS A 26 -1.79 -17.32 -12.89
N GLU A 27 -1.40 -18.53 -13.29
CA GLU A 27 -0.15 -19.15 -12.82
C GLU A 27 1.08 -18.48 -13.45
N THR A 28 1.00 -18.13 -14.74
CA THR A 28 2.14 -17.56 -15.49
C THR A 28 2.51 -16.15 -15.04
N VAL A 29 1.57 -15.43 -14.42
CA VAL A 29 1.79 -14.05 -13.93
C VAL A 29 2.08 -13.98 -12.43
N CYS A 30 2.06 -15.10 -11.73
CA CYS A 30 2.25 -15.11 -10.29
C CYS A 30 3.73 -14.91 -9.93
N PRO A 31 4.12 -13.80 -9.29
CA PRO A 31 5.51 -13.53 -8.98
C PRO A 31 6.05 -14.44 -7.86
N VAL A 32 5.17 -15.02 -7.03
CA VAL A 32 5.59 -15.91 -5.94
C VAL A 32 5.84 -17.32 -6.45
N SER A 33 4.90 -17.93 -7.17
CA SER A 33 5.09 -19.29 -7.70
C SER A 33 6.24 -19.38 -8.70
N ALA A 34 6.59 -18.26 -9.35
CA ALA A 34 7.74 -18.17 -10.24
C ALA A 34 9.11 -18.33 -9.53
N VAL A 35 9.18 -18.05 -8.22
CA VAL A 35 10.46 -18.00 -7.49
C VAL A 35 10.58 -19.03 -6.37
N THR A 36 9.49 -19.72 -6.00
CA THR A 36 9.51 -20.71 -4.92
C THR A 36 8.52 -21.86 -5.14
N PRO A 37 8.91 -23.11 -4.82
CA PRO A 37 7.99 -24.25 -4.82
C PRO A 37 7.09 -24.28 -3.57
N LEU A 38 7.27 -23.38 -2.59
CA LEU A 38 6.47 -23.31 -1.36
C LEU A 38 5.05 -22.81 -1.60
N PHE A 39 4.77 -22.27 -2.76
CA PHE A 39 3.43 -21.84 -3.19
C PHE A 39 3.03 -22.58 -4.48
N THR A 40 1.99 -23.38 -4.39
CA THR A 40 1.52 -24.22 -5.51
C THR A 40 0.88 -23.42 -6.64
N GLY A 41 0.63 -22.12 -6.42
CA GLY A 41 0.08 -21.21 -7.42
C GLY A 41 -1.37 -20.77 -7.16
N PRO A 42 -1.75 -19.61 -7.72
CA PRO A 42 -3.02 -18.96 -7.42
C PRO A 42 -4.24 -19.77 -7.87
N LYS A 43 -4.17 -20.44 -9.01
CA LYS A 43 -5.28 -21.27 -9.52
C LYS A 43 -5.49 -22.49 -8.64
N PHE A 44 -4.41 -23.13 -8.20
CA PHE A 44 -4.47 -24.38 -7.47
C PHE A 44 -5.09 -24.19 -6.08
N VAL A 45 -4.62 -23.16 -5.34
CA VAL A 45 -5.11 -22.86 -3.99
C VAL A 45 -6.41 -22.04 -3.98
N GLY A 46 -6.72 -21.35 -5.05
CA GLY A 46 -7.94 -20.57 -5.25
C GLY A 46 -9.03 -21.32 -6.02
N PRO A 47 -9.29 -20.99 -7.30
CA PRO A 47 -10.45 -21.49 -8.03
C PRO A 47 -10.58 -23.01 -8.08
N GLN A 48 -9.47 -23.74 -8.13
CA GLN A 48 -9.50 -25.19 -8.17
C GLN A 48 -9.85 -25.80 -6.81
N ALA A 49 -9.25 -25.28 -5.73
CA ALA A 49 -9.53 -25.77 -4.39
C ALA A 49 -10.92 -25.34 -3.90
N GLU A 50 -11.33 -24.10 -4.17
CA GLU A 50 -12.59 -23.52 -3.69
C GLU A 50 -13.83 -24.27 -4.19
N ARG A 51 -13.78 -24.82 -5.40
CA ARG A 51 -14.89 -25.65 -5.94
C ARG A 51 -15.20 -26.89 -5.11
N PHE A 52 -14.21 -27.40 -4.39
CA PHE A 52 -14.34 -28.61 -3.56
C PHE A 52 -14.30 -28.30 -2.06
N ARG A 53 -14.16 -27.03 -1.70
CA ARG A 53 -14.05 -26.59 -0.32
C ARG A 53 -15.44 -26.38 0.29
N ASN A 54 -15.75 -27.21 1.27
CA ASN A 54 -17.00 -27.15 2.04
C ASN A 54 -16.78 -26.53 3.42
N GLY A 55 -16.06 -25.43 3.50
CA GLY A 55 -15.67 -24.79 4.77
C GLY A 55 -14.52 -25.47 5.50
N GLU A 56 -13.93 -26.53 4.92
CA GLU A 56 -12.84 -27.29 5.51
C GLU A 56 -11.50 -26.96 4.85
N SER A 57 -10.44 -27.43 5.43
CA SER A 57 -9.01 -27.21 5.22
C SER A 57 -8.57 -26.51 3.93
N VAL A 58 -7.88 -25.42 4.14
CA VAL A 58 -7.17 -24.67 3.11
C VAL A 58 -5.76 -25.24 2.94
N ASP A 59 -5.27 -25.33 1.70
CA ASP A 59 -3.87 -25.67 1.42
C ASP A 59 -2.95 -24.67 2.12
N HIS A 60 -2.07 -25.16 2.99
CA HIS A 60 -1.15 -24.32 3.77
C HIS A 60 -0.18 -23.51 2.92
N SER A 61 0.09 -23.91 1.66
CA SER A 61 0.90 -23.13 0.72
C SER A 61 0.29 -21.75 0.43
N LEU A 62 -1.03 -21.59 0.65
CA LEU A 62 -1.74 -20.32 0.52
C LEU A 62 -1.16 -19.21 1.43
N ASP A 63 -0.53 -19.58 2.56
CA ASP A 63 0.15 -18.58 3.39
C ASP A 63 1.29 -17.85 2.65
N TYR A 64 1.84 -18.44 1.60
CA TYR A 64 2.84 -17.81 0.73
C TYR A 64 2.24 -16.90 -0.35
N CYS A 65 0.92 -16.87 -0.53
CA CYS A 65 0.30 -15.89 -1.42
C CYS A 65 0.57 -14.45 -0.93
N SER A 66 1.07 -13.60 -1.81
CA SER A 66 1.36 -12.19 -1.49
C SER A 66 0.14 -11.25 -1.64
N SER A 67 -0.99 -11.76 -2.13
CA SER A 67 -2.22 -10.98 -2.41
C SER A 67 -1.98 -9.75 -3.29
N CYS A 68 -1.09 -9.87 -4.28
CA CYS A 68 -0.70 -8.75 -5.16
C CYS A 68 -1.72 -8.40 -6.25
N GLY A 69 -2.81 -9.16 -6.41
CA GLY A 69 -3.85 -8.92 -7.42
C GLY A 69 -3.50 -9.35 -8.85
N ALA A 70 -2.25 -9.68 -9.16
CA ALA A 70 -1.81 -9.95 -10.55
C ALA A 70 -2.62 -11.07 -11.24
N CYS A 71 -3.01 -12.10 -10.51
CA CYS A 71 -3.80 -13.23 -11.03
C CYS A 71 -5.24 -12.81 -11.37
N THR A 72 -5.86 -11.93 -10.59
CA THR A 72 -7.19 -11.37 -10.86
C THR A 72 -7.12 -10.46 -12.08
N LEU A 73 -6.15 -9.53 -12.13
CA LEU A 73 -5.96 -8.61 -13.26
C LEU A 73 -5.71 -9.33 -14.59
N ALA A 74 -4.95 -10.42 -14.56
CA ALA A 74 -4.62 -11.18 -15.77
C ALA A 74 -5.71 -12.16 -16.20
N CYS A 75 -6.76 -12.35 -15.39
CA CYS A 75 -7.81 -13.31 -15.69
C CYS A 75 -8.74 -12.81 -16.81
N PRO A 76 -8.75 -13.41 -18.03
CA PRO A 76 -9.60 -12.95 -19.11
C PRO A 76 -11.09 -13.22 -18.86
N GLN A 77 -11.42 -14.01 -17.84
CA GLN A 77 -12.76 -14.38 -17.47
C GLN A 77 -13.27 -13.63 -16.23
N GLY A 78 -12.49 -12.67 -15.70
CA GLY A 78 -12.88 -11.87 -14.54
C GLY A 78 -13.00 -12.64 -13.22
N VAL A 79 -12.29 -13.78 -13.07
CA VAL A 79 -12.30 -14.52 -11.81
C VAL A 79 -11.49 -13.76 -10.76
N GLN A 80 -12.07 -13.51 -9.61
CA GLN A 80 -11.47 -12.78 -8.48
C GLN A 80 -10.57 -13.69 -7.63
N ILE A 81 -9.45 -14.11 -8.21
CA ILE A 81 -8.57 -15.14 -7.64
C ILE A 81 -7.81 -14.63 -6.41
N ALA A 82 -7.32 -13.39 -6.44
CA ALA A 82 -6.56 -12.80 -5.33
C ALA A 82 -7.47 -12.56 -4.11
N GLU A 83 -8.69 -12.13 -4.34
CA GLU A 83 -9.75 -11.91 -3.36
C GLU A 83 -10.11 -13.22 -2.66
N LEU A 84 -10.42 -14.26 -3.43
CA LEU A 84 -10.68 -15.61 -2.92
C LEU A 84 -9.51 -16.15 -2.07
N ASN A 85 -8.29 -15.97 -2.55
CA ASN A 85 -7.10 -16.42 -1.82
C ASN A 85 -6.89 -15.63 -0.52
N SER A 86 -7.23 -14.34 -0.49
CA SER A 86 -7.14 -13.51 0.71
C SER A 86 -8.18 -13.92 1.75
N GLN A 87 -9.41 -14.20 1.32
CA GLN A 87 -10.49 -14.71 2.17
C GLN A 87 -10.13 -16.08 2.76
N ALA A 88 -9.72 -17.02 1.91
CA ALA A 88 -9.31 -18.35 2.34
C ALA A 88 -8.13 -18.33 3.33
N ARG A 89 -7.17 -17.40 3.14
CA ARG A 89 -6.08 -17.20 4.10
C ARG A 89 -6.55 -16.67 5.45
N ALA A 90 -7.54 -15.77 5.47
CA ALA A 90 -8.13 -15.29 6.71
C ALA A 90 -8.79 -16.43 7.50
N VAL A 91 -9.54 -17.29 6.82
CA VAL A 91 -10.12 -18.52 7.39
C VAL A 91 -9.04 -19.42 7.98
N MET A 92 -8.00 -19.72 7.20
CA MET A 92 -6.90 -20.59 7.64
C MET A 92 -6.21 -20.06 8.91
N LYS A 93 -6.20 -18.76 9.13
CA LYS A 93 -5.54 -18.11 10.27
C LYS A 93 -6.45 -17.83 11.47
N ALA A 94 -7.76 -17.96 11.31
CA ALA A 94 -8.75 -17.60 12.34
C ALA A 94 -8.48 -18.28 13.69
N ASP A 95 -8.18 -19.58 13.67
CA ASP A 95 -7.96 -20.38 14.89
C ASP A 95 -6.55 -20.21 15.47
N HIS A 96 -5.58 -19.76 14.68
CA HIS A 96 -4.16 -19.70 15.08
C HIS A 96 -3.44 -18.44 14.55
N MET A 97 -3.85 -17.27 15.08
CA MET A 97 -3.23 -15.99 14.71
C MET A 97 -1.91 -15.79 15.45
N PRO A 98 -0.75 -15.78 14.77
CA PRO A 98 0.54 -15.54 15.42
C PRO A 98 0.59 -14.16 16.11
N ILE A 99 1.14 -14.09 17.31
CA ILE A 99 1.34 -12.83 18.05
C ILE A 99 2.12 -11.81 17.22
N ARG A 100 3.13 -12.29 16.45
CA ARG A 100 3.86 -11.45 15.50
C ARG A 100 2.92 -10.73 14.55
N ASP A 101 1.99 -11.46 13.91
CA ASP A 101 1.11 -10.92 12.88
C ASP A 101 0.16 -9.86 13.48
N GLN A 102 -0.26 -10.04 14.73
CA GLN A 102 -1.00 -9.02 15.47
C GLN A 102 -0.16 -7.78 15.77
N LEU A 103 1.12 -7.95 16.15
CA LEU A 103 2.02 -6.82 16.48
C LEU A 103 2.34 -5.98 15.24
N ILE A 104 2.79 -6.62 14.15
CA ILE A 104 3.16 -5.89 12.92
C ILE A 104 1.97 -5.25 12.21
N SER A 105 0.75 -5.65 12.55
CA SER A 105 -0.49 -5.04 12.03
C SER A 105 -0.88 -3.74 12.75
N ARG A 106 -0.30 -3.46 13.92
CA ARG A 106 -0.62 -2.27 14.74
C ARG A 106 0.29 -1.08 14.41
N THR A 107 0.37 -0.71 13.15
CA THR A 107 1.30 0.30 12.63
C THR A 107 1.17 1.67 13.28
N THR A 108 -0.05 2.16 13.55
CA THR A 108 -0.29 3.42 14.25
C THR A 108 0.22 3.39 15.69
N LEU A 109 -0.01 2.28 16.41
CA LEU A 109 0.50 2.11 17.78
C LEU A 109 2.02 2.10 17.77
N MET A 110 2.64 1.35 16.86
CA MET A 110 4.11 1.32 16.71
C MET A 110 4.67 2.71 16.45
N GLY A 111 4.09 3.47 15.52
CA GLY A 111 4.51 4.84 15.22
C GLY A 111 4.40 5.76 16.44
N THR A 112 3.28 5.68 17.16
CA THR A 112 3.06 6.48 18.37
C THR A 112 4.08 6.17 19.48
N MET A 113 4.44 4.90 19.66
CA MET A 113 5.43 4.48 20.67
C MET A 113 6.86 4.81 20.26
N MET A 114 7.20 4.69 18.99
CA MET A 114 8.57 4.89 18.49
C MET A 114 8.94 6.37 18.34
N THR A 115 8.01 7.25 18.00
CA THR A 115 8.30 8.68 17.74
C THR A 115 8.95 9.39 18.93
N PRO A 116 8.49 9.27 20.19
CA PRO A 116 9.11 9.97 21.31
C PRO A 116 10.55 9.51 21.60
N VAL A 117 10.88 8.28 21.23
CA VAL A 117 12.19 7.64 21.45
C VAL A 117 12.91 7.34 20.14
N ALA A 118 12.61 8.07 19.08
CA ALA A 118 13.09 7.77 17.72
C ALA A 118 14.62 7.55 17.61
N PRO A 119 15.51 8.34 18.24
CA PRO A 119 16.95 8.06 18.18
C PRO A 119 17.31 6.69 18.76
N ILE A 120 16.70 6.31 19.88
CA ILE A 120 16.93 5.01 20.53
C ILE A 120 16.33 3.88 19.67
N ALA A 121 15.10 4.06 19.20
CA ALA A 121 14.44 3.10 18.34
C ALA A 121 15.26 2.83 17.06
N ASN A 122 15.79 3.87 16.43
CA ASN A 122 16.62 3.75 15.24
C ASN A 122 17.97 3.07 15.53
N ALA A 123 18.60 3.35 16.67
CA ALA A 123 19.82 2.65 17.10
C ALA A 123 19.56 1.15 17.31
N VAL A 124 18.41 0.78 17.89
CA VAL A 124 17.97 -0.61 18.05
C VAL A 124 17.73 -1.27 16.67
N LEU A 125 17.03 -0.58 15.77
CA LEU A 125 16.77 -1.07 14.41
C LEU A 125 18.04 -1.22 13.56
N ALA A 126 19.07 -0.44 13.81
CA ALA A 126 20.36 -0.56 13.13
C ALA A 126 21.26 -1.64 13.72
N ASN A 127 20.99 -2.12 14.94
CA ASN A 127 21.84 -3.06 15.67
C ASN A 127 21.59 -4.50 15.24
N LYS A 128 22.51 -5.08 14.48
CA LYS A 128 22.40 -6.45 13.95
C LYS A 128 22.22 -7.54 15.02
N PRO A 129 22.99 -7.58 16.14
CA PRO A 129 22.76 -8.51 17.24
C PRO A 129 21.33 -8.44 17.81
N ILE A 130 20.81 -7.23 18.08
CA ILE A 130 19.45 -7.05 18.60
C ILE A 130 18.42 -7.55 17.58
N ARG A 131 18.60 -7.22 16.28
CA ARG A 131 17.75 -7.71 15.19
C ARG A 131 17.72 -9.23 15.12
N THR A 132 18.86 -9.89 15.36
CA THR A 132 18.94 -11.35 15.40
C THR A 132 18.15 -11.95 16.56
N ILE A 133 18.17 -11.31 17.73
CA ILE A 133 17.34 -11.72 18.88
C ILE A 133 15.85 -11.52 18.56
N VAL A 134 15.48 -10.36 18.00
CA VAL A 134 14.09 -10.07 17.59
C VAL A 134 13.59 -11.11 16.58
N GLU A 135 14.42 -11.50 15.62
CA GLU A 135 14.06 -12.55 14.66
C GLU A 135 13.77 -13.90 15.33
N LYS A 136 14.57 -14.29 16.31
CA LYS A 136 14.37 -15.55 17.04
C LYS A 136 13.13 -15.54 17.92
N VAL A 137 12.84 -14.42 18.57
CA VAL A 137 11.76 -14.29 19.55
C VAL A 137 10.43 -13.91 18.90
N VAL A 138 10.47 -12.91 17.99
CA VAL A 138 9.27 -12.33 17.39
C VAL A 138 9.00 -12.93 16.00
N GLY A 139 10.03 -13.41 15.28
CA GLY A 139 9.90 -13.95 13.93
C GLY A 139 9.88 -12.89 12.82
N VAL A 140 10.28 -11.66 13.11
CA VAL A 140 10.56 -10.62 12.10
C VAL A 140 12.01 -10.78 11.64
N HIS A 141 12.24 -10.93 10.33
CA HIS A 141 13.58 -11.20 9.80
C HIS A 141 14.55 -10.06 10.14
N ARG A 142 15.79 -10.42 10.49
CA ARG A 142 16.83 -9.45 10.90
C ARG A 142 17.13 -8.39 9.86
N ASP A 143 17.00 -8.73 8.58
CA ASP A 143 17.24 -7.81 7.45
C ASP A 143 15.96 -7.23 6.85
N ALA A 144 14.80 -7.49 7.44
CA ALA A 144 13.54 -6.93 6.98
C ALA A 144 13.59 -5.38 6.88
N PRO A 145 12.98 -4.78 5.84
CA PRO A 145 13.00 -3.34 5.61
C PRO A 145 12.10 -2.60 6.61
N MET A 146 12.62 -2.35 7.81
CA MET A 146 11.90 -1.57 8.81
C MET A 146 12.08 -0.08 8.56
N PRO A 147 10.99 0.73 8.54
CA PRO A 147 11.11 2.17 8.40
C PRO A 147 11.78 2.79 9.64
N PRO A 148 12.61 3.82 9.45
CA PRO A 148 13.15 4.57 10.58
C PRO A 148 12.05 5.34 11.31
N ALA A 149 12.10 5.35 12.63
CA ALA A 149 11.24 6.19 13.44
C ALA A 149 11.57 7.68 13.22
N GLN A 150 10.54 8.49 13.05
CA GLN A 150 10.68 9.93 12.90
C GLN A 150 10.57 10.64 14.26
N THR A 151 11.34 11.71 14.44
CA THR A 151 11.30 12.52 15.67
C THR A 151 10.09 13.43 15.76
N GLN A 152 9.36 13.59 14.65
CA GLN A 152 8.20 14.45 14.53
C GLN A 152 7.11 13.75 13.70
N THR A 153 5.87 13.78 14.19
CA THR A 153 4.69 13.35 13.42
C THR A 153 4.20 14.47 12.52
N ILE A 154 3.38 14.12 11.52
CA ILE A 154 2.73 15.14 10.68
C ILE A 154 1.86 16.09 11.52
N LYS A 155 1.16 15.59 12.53
CA LYS A 155 0.38 16.40 13.47
C LYS A 155 1.27 17.38 14.24
N GLY A 156 2.44 16.93 14.70
CA GLY A 156 3.42 17.78 15.39
C GLY A 156 3.98 18.86 14.48
N TRP A 157 4.24 18.53 13.22
CA TRP A 157 4.68 19.50 12.21
C TRP A 157 3.60 20.54 11.91
N LEU A 158 2.35 20.14 11.68
CA LEU A 158 1.24 21.07 11.45
C LEU A 158 1.06 22.05 12.62
N LYS A 159 1.12 21.53 13.85
CA LYS A 159 1.03 22.39 15.05
C LYS A 159 2.17 23.41 15.12
N LYS A 160 3.40 23.00 14.77
CA LYS A 160 4.59 23.87 14.79
C LYS A 160 4.57 24.90 13.66
N ARG A 161 4.13 24.49 12.46
CA ARG A 161 4.03 25.36 11.28
C ARG A 161 2.98 26.46 11.49
N GLY A 162 1.89 26.15 12.20
CA GLY A 162 0.74 27.03 12.34
C GLY A 162 -0.12 27.10 11.08
N PRO A 163 -1.07 28.03 11.01
CA PRO A 163 -1.98 28.17 9.88
C PRO A 163 -1.21 28.59 8.60
N ARG A 164 -1.78 28.27 7.46
CA ARG A 164 -1.30 28.69 6.15
C ARG A 164 -1.16 30.24 6.09
N ARG A 165 -0.07 30.74 5.51
CA ARG A 165 0.20 32.18 5.39
C ARG A 165 -0.50 32.81 4.18
N THR A 166 -0.68 32.06 3.09
CA THR A 166 -1.31 32.52 1.85
C THR A 166 -2.79 32.10 1.84
N PRO A 167 -3.74 32.98 1.55
CA PRO A 167 -5.14 32.60 1.42
C PRO A 167 -5.36 31.52 0.37
N ALA A 168 -6.30 30.63 0.59
CA ALA A 168 -6.74 29.67 -0.40
C ALA A 168 -7.51 30.37 -1.51
N THR A 169 -7.26 30.00 -2.75
CA THR A 169 -7.94 30.50 -3.95
C THR A 169 -8.94 29.48 -4.51
N LYS A 170 -8.80 28.23 -4.11
CA LYS A 170 -9.72 27.12 -4.39
C LYS A 170 -10.40 26.67 -3.11
N GLY A 171 -11.39 25.82 -3.25
CA GLY A 171 -12.14 25.27 -2.12
C GLY A 171 -11.31 24.38 -1.19
N PRO A 172 -11.91 23.96 -0.06
CA PRO A 172 -11.26 23.02 0.85
C PRO A 172 -11.22 21.60 0.27
N LEU A 173 -10.20 20.83 0.69
CA LEU A 173 -10.11 19.39 0.52
C LEU A 173 -9.57 18.71 1.78
N VAL A 174 -9.85 17.42 1.93
CA VAL A 174 -9.36 16.61 3.05
C VAL A 174 -8.08 15.87 2.64
N PHE A 175 -7.03 15.97 3.45
CA PHE A 175 -5.81 15.20 3.23
C PHE A 175 -5.72 14.00 4.18
N PHE A 176 -5.63 12.81 3.60
CA PHE A 176 -5.46 11.55 4.31
C PHE A 176 -4.00 11.05 4.18
N HIS A 177 -3.23 11.15 5.26
CA HIS A 177 -1.81 10.77 5.27
C HIS A 177 -1.56 9.29 5.60
N GLY A 178 -2.57 8.54 6.07
CA GLY A 178 -2.37 7.17 6.55
C GLY A 178 -1.44 7.06 7.76
N CYS A 179 -1.18 5.83 8.19
CA CYS A 179 -0.25 5.59 9.30
C CYS A 179 1.22 5.85 8.90
N ALA A 180 1.62 5.49 7.68
CA ALA A 180 2.98 5.72 7.21
C ALA A 180 3.30 7.20 7.09
N GLY A 181 2.50 7.99 6.39
CA GLY A 181 2.68 9.44 6.26
C GLY A 181 2.56 10.19 7.59
N GLY A 182 1.83 9.61 8.56
CA GLY A 182 1.71 10.18 9.90
C GLY A 182 2.95 10.05 10.77
N TYR A 183 3.71 8.93 10.64
CA TYR A 183 4.73 8.53 11.60
C TYR A 183 6.09 8.14 11.00
N PHE A 184 6.13 7.60 9.78
CA PHE A 184 7.35 7.01 9.20
C PHE A 184 7.83 7.71 7.93
N GLU A 185 6.92 8.22 7.11
CA GLU A 185 7.18 8.93 5.85
C GLU A 185 6.61 10.35 5.93
N VAL A 186 6.85 11.03 7.04
CA VAL A 186 6.27 12.35 7.36
C VAL A 186 6.60 13.38 6.29
N GLU A 187 7.78 13.29 5.67
CA GLU A 187 8.21 14.21 4.62
C GLU A 187 7.34 14.11 3.36
N THR A 188 6.89 12.90 3.00
CA THR A 188 5.93 12.71 1.91
C THR A 188 4.64 13.49 2.17
N SER A 189 4.08 13.38 3.38
CA SER A 189 2.87 14.11 3.75
C SER A 189 3.06 15.62 3.77
N LYS A 190 4.21 16.12 4.23
CA LYS A 190 4.52 17.56 4.22
C LYS A 190 4.52 18.10 2.80
N ARG A 191 5.28 17.46 1.89
CA ARG A 191 5.37 17.87 0.49
C ARG A 191 4.02 17.79 -0.22
N SER A 192 3.22 16.76 0.08
CA SER A 192 1.86 16.65 -0.45
C SER A 192 0.99 17.82 -0.03
N ILE A 193 1.02 18.19 1.25
CA ILE A 193 0.26 19.34 1.77
C ILE A 193 0.77 20.64 1.13
N GLU A 194 2.08 20.83 1.04
CA GLU A 194 2.68 22.04 0.44
C GLU A 194 2.34 22.19 -1.04
N VAL A 195 2.33 21.09 -1.81
CA VAL A 195 1.87 21.06 -3.21
C VAL A 195 0.38 21.43 -3.31
N LEU A 196 -0.49 20.80 -2.53
CA LEU A 196 -1.92 21.11 -2.56
C LEU A 196 -2.22 22.55 -2.18
N GLU A 197 -1.52 23.08 -1.19
CA GLU A 197 -1.61 24.48 -0.80
C GLU A 197 -1.07 25.42 -1.88
N HIS A 198 0.02 25.06 -2.57
CA HIS A 198 0.56 25.84 -3.70
C HIS A 198 -0.45 25.90 -4.85
N LEU A 199 -1.13 24.80 -5.11
CA LEU A 199 -2.21 24.71 -6.11
C LEU A 199 -3.50 25.49 -5.71
N GLY A 200 -3.49 26.12 -4.54
CA GLY A 200 -4.57 27.01 -4.10
C GLY A 200 -5.59 26.39 -3.14
N TYR A 201 -5.47 25.11 -2.80
CA TYR A 201 -6.45 24.45 -1.92
C TYR A 201 -6.28 24.81 -0.44
N GLU A 202 -7.39 24.82 0.29
CA GLU A 202 -7.39 24.77 1.76
C GLU A 202 -7.30 23.29 2.19
N VAL A 203 -6.17 22.90 2.80
CA VAL A 203 -5.92 21.51 3.15
C VAL A 203 -6.34 21.23 4.59
N ILE A 204 -7.41 20.45 4.75
CA ILE A 204 -7.92 20.00 6.04
C ILE A 204 -7.29 18.64 6.37
N VAL A 205 -6.56 18.56 7.49
CA VAL A 205 -5.97 17.31 7.99
C VAL A 205 -6.70 16.91 9.28
N PRO A 206 -7.72 16.04 9.18
CA PRO A 206 -8.49 15.63 10.36
C PRO A 206 -7.69 14.71 11.27
N LYS A 207 -8.24 14.41 12.44
CA LYS A 207 -7.83 13.23 13.18
C LYS A 207 -8.15 12.01 12.35
N GLN A 208 -7.19 11.11 12.19
CA GLN A 208 -7.33 9.94 11.33
C GLN A 208 -6.54 8.75 11.87
N GLY A 209 -7.03 7.54 11.57
CA GLY A 209 -6.45 6.27 11.98
C GLY A 209 -5.76 5.54 10.84
N CYS A 210 -5.63 4.23 10.99
CA CYS A 210 -5.13 3.31 9.97
C CYS A 210 -6.28 2.89 9.04
N CYS A 211 -5.97 2.66 7.77
CA CYS A 211 -6.93 2.10 6.80
C CYS A 211 -7.20 0.59 7.00
N GLY A 212 -6.53 -0.07 7.91
CA GLY A 212 -6.73 -1.50 8.18
C GLY A 212 -5.97 -2.47 7.27
N LEU A 213 -5.28 -2.01 6.24
CA LEU A 213 -4.61 -2.90 5.27
C LEU A 213 -3.64 -3.90 5.90
N ALA A 214 -2.83 -3.47 6.88
CA ALA A 214 -1.89 -4.37 7.56
C ALA A 214 -2.61 -5.47 8.37
N GLN A 215 -3.80 -5.19 8.87
CA GLN A 215 -4.67 -6.16 9.54
C GLN A 215 -5.30 -7.11 8.53
N GLN A 216 -5.90 -6.58 7.47
CA GLN A 216 -6.48 -7.34 6.37
C GLN A 216 -5.46 -8.32 5.76
N SER A 217 -4.27 -7.86 5.41
CA SER A 217 -3.22 -8.69 4.80
C SER A 217 -2.72 -9.82 5.71
N ASN A 218 -2.94 -9.71 7.01
CA ASN A 218 -2.65 -10.74 8.01
C ASN A 218 -3.87 -11.63 8.36
N GLY A 219 -5.05 -11.36 7.78
CA GLY A 219 -6.28 -12.13 8.04
C GLY A 219 -7.07 -11.66 9.26
N LEU A 220 -6.78 -10.49 9.81
CA LEU A 220 -7.49 -9.88 10.95
C LEU A 220 -8.67 -9.03 10.44
N PHE A 221 -9.63 -9.65 9.74
CA PHE A 221 -10.68 -8.95 9.01
C PHE A 221 -11.60 -8.11 9.89
N ASP A 222 -12.01 -8.62 11.07
CA ASP A 222 -12.86 -7.87 12.01
C ASP A 222 -12.17 -6.57 12.48
N GLN A 223 -10.87 -6.67 12.81
CA GLN A 223 -10.08 -5.50 13.24
C GLN A 223 -9.88 -4.53 12.08
N ALA A 224 -9.67 -5.05 10.86
CA ALA A 224 -9.51 -4.24 9.65
C ALA A 224 -10.81 -3.51 9.32
N SER A 225 -11.97 -4.19 9.35
CA SER A 225 -13.28 -3.60 9.11
C SER A 225 -13.61 -2.49 10.12
N ALA A 226 -13.36 -2.75 11.40
CA ALA A 226 -13.53 -1.73 12.44
C ALA A 226 -12.62 -0.51 12.22
N ALA A 227 -11.37 -0.73 11.76
CA ALA A 227 -10.44 0.36 11.45
C ALA A 227 -10.91 1.18 10.23
N VAL A 228 -11.36 0.52 9.16
CA VAL A 228 -11.93 1.15 7.96
C VAL A 228 -13.11 2.03 8.33
N LEU A 229 -14.12 1.48 9.01
CA LEU A 229 -15.34 2.21 9.34
C LEU A 229 -15.07 3.41 10.25
N LYS A 230 -14.17 3.22 11.24
CA LYS A 230 -13.74 4.35 12.07
C LYS A 230 -13.02 5.43 11.27
N LEU A 231 -12.15 5.05 10.33
CA LEU A 231 -11.47 6.00 9.46
C LEU A 231 -12.48 6.75 8.58
N CYS A 232 -13.47 6.05 8.02
CA CYS A 232 -14.54 6.67 7.25
C CYS A 232 -15.30 7.73 8.07
N ASP A 233 -15.63 7.43 9.34
CA ASP A 233 -16.25 8.41 10.24
C ASP A 233 -15.33 9.64 10.46
N ASP A 234 -14.05 9.42 10.74
CA ASP A 234 -13.09 10.51 10.98
C ASP A 234 -12.91 11.40 9.72
N LEU A 235 -12.91 10.82 8.50
CA LEU A 235 -12.77 11.56 7.23
C LEU A 235 -14.06 12.31 6.88
N ARG A 236 -15.23 11.71 7.09
CA ARG A 236 -16.53 12.33 6.84
C ARG A 236 -16.81 13.51 7.77
N ALA A 237 -16.37 13.41 9.02
CA ALA A 237 -16.49 14.49 10.00
C ALA A 237 -15.70 15.75 9.62
N ALA A 238 -14.70 15.65 8.76
CA ALA A 238 -13.92 16.79 8.28
C ALA A 238 -14.61 17.60 7.17
N GLY A 239 -15.62 17.01 6.49
CA GLY A 239 -16.39 17.67 5.42
C GLY A 239 -17.06 16.62 4.53
N GLY A 240 -18.36 16.47 4.66
CA GLY A 240 -19.13 15.36 4.08
C GLY A 240 -19.14 15.25 2.55
N GLU A 241 -18.76 16.31 1.82
CA GLU A 241 -18.75 16.33 0.35
C GLU A 241 -17.38 16.66 -0.25
N LEU A 242 -16.37 16.88 0.58
CA LEU A 242 -15.05 17.28 0.12
C LEU A 242 -14.30 16.13 -0.53
N THR A 243 -13.53 16.44 -1.56
CA THR A 243 -12.54 15.50 -2.13
C THR A 243 -11.53 15.14 -1.07
N ILE A 244 -11.20 13.85 -0.98
CA ILE A 244 -10.20 13.31 -0.06
C ILE A 244 -8.97 12.94 -0.91
N VAL A 245 -7.81 13.52 -0.61
CA VAL A 245 -6.56 13.22 -1.32
C VAL A 245 -5.61 12.47 -0.39
N SER A 246 -5.00 11.39 -0.86
CA SER A 246 -4.04 10.59 -0.10
C SER A 246 -2.75 10.38 -0.85
N SER A 247 -1.60 10.47 -0.16
CA SER A 247 -0.29 10.11 -0.70
C SER A 247 0.10 8.65 -0.42
N SER A 248 -0.86 7.81 -0.06
CA SER A 248 -0.66 6.38 0.19
C SER A 248 -1.54 5.53 -0.72
N GLY A 249 -0.98 5.08 -1.85
CA GLY A 249 -1.69 4.26 -2.83
C GLY A 249 -2.25 2.96 -2.25
N SER A 250 -1.59 2.38 -1.26
CA SER A 250 -2.10 1.21 -0.53
C SER A 250 -3.35 1.51 0.30
N CYS A 251 -3.41 2.70 0.90
CA CYS A 251 -4.58 3.10 1.67
C CYS A 251 -5.77 3.46 0.77
N THR A 252 -5.52 4.08 -0.39
CA THR A 252 -6.58 4.34 -1.37
C THR A 252 -7.15 3.04 -1.92
N GLY A 253 -6.29 2.06 -2.24
CA GLY A 253 -6.72 0.72 -2.67
C GLY A 253 -7.58 0.00 -1.65
N MET A 254 -7.22 0.13 -0.36
CA MET A 254 -8.01 -0.43 0.72
C MET A 254 -9.42 0.16 0.78
N LEU A 255 -9.55 1.48 0.66
CA LEU A 255 -10.84 2.18 0.77
C LEU A 255 -11.67 2.12 -0.52
N LYS A 256 -11.04 2.04 -1.69
CA LYS A 256 -11.73 1.96 -2.98
C LYS A 256 -12.17 0.54 -3.35
N HIS A 257 -11.40 -0.48 -2.92
CA HIS A 257 -11.55 -1.83 -3.45
C HIS A 257 -11.51 -2.91 -2.35
N GLU A 258 -10.41 -3.05 -1.61
CA GLU A 258 -10.19 -4.25 -0.79
C GLU A 258 -11.15 -4.40 0.39
N ALA A 259 -11.58 -3.29 0.98
CA ALA A 259 -12.52 -3.33 2.11
C ALA A 259 -13.87 -3.94 1.69
N HIS A 260 -14.34 -3.63 0.50
CA HIS A 260 -15.56 -4.20 -0.05
C HIS A 260 -15.32 -5.61 -0.62
N GLU A 261 -14.42 -5.74 -1.60
CA GLU A 261 -14.27 -6.94 -2.41
C GLU A 261 -13.63 -8.12 -1.63
N ILE A 262 -12.74 -7.83 -0.67
CA ILE A 262 -12.04 -8.87 0.09
C ILE A 262 -12.71 -9.14 1.43
N MET A 263 -13.11 -8.09 2.15
CA MET A 263 -13.64 -8.23 3.51
C MET A 263 -15.18 -8.18 3.56
N GLY A 264 -15.85 -7.84 2.45
CA GLY A 264 -17.30 -7.75 2.38
C GLY A 264 -17.89 -6.58 3.19
N VAL A 265 -17.14 -5.50 3.38
CA VAL A 265 -17.65 -4.33 4.10
C VAL A 265 -18.65 -3.58 3.21
N ASP A 266 -19.93 -3.80 3.43
CA ASP A 266 -21.02 -3.10 2.76
C ASP A 266 -21.65 -2.07 3.72
N ASP A 267 -21.08 -0.85 3.72
CA ASP A 267 -21.46 0.23 4.61
C ASP A 267 -21.46 1.57 3.87
N GLU A 268 -22.51 2.36 4.07
CA GLU A 268 -22.69 3.66 3.39
C GLU A 268 -21.55 4.64 3.67
N ARG A 269 -20.87 4.53 4.81
CA ARG A 269 -19.69 5.35 5.13
C ARG A 269 -18.53 5.04 4.20
N LEU A 270 -18.31 3.74 3.92
CA LEU A 270 -17.27 3.31 2.99
C LEU A 270 -17.63 3.70 1.55
N LYS A 271 -18.87 3.50 1.12
CA LYS A 271 -19.33 3.89 -0.22
C LYS A 271 -19.12 5.39 -0.45
N ASP A 272 -19.51 6.23 0.50
CA ASP A 272 -19.29 7.67 0.42
C ASP A 272 -17.79 8.02 0.30
N VAL A 273 -16.95 7.50 1.17
CA VAL A 273 -15.49 7.79 1.16
C VAL A 273 -14.84 7.26 -0.11
N SER A 274 -15.21 6.05 -0.58
CA SER A 274 -14.61 5.42 -1.77
C SER A 274 -14.84 6.23 -3.05
N THR A 275 -15.99 6.92 -3.17
CA THR A 275 -16.28 7.78 -4.33
C THR A 275 -15.49 9.09 -4.33
N ARG A 276 -15.14 9.59 -3.16
CA ARG A 276 -14.48 10.91 -2.97
C ARG A 276 -12.98 10.84 -2.83
N ILE A 277 -12.41 9.66 -2.51
CA ILE A 277 -10.98 9.53 -2.30
C ILE A 277 -10.23 9.43 -3.64
N ARG A 278 -9.11 10.15 -3.73
CA ARG A 278 -8.16 10.12 -4.85
C ARG A 278 -6.76 9.80 -4.33
N ASP A 279 -6.00 9.03 -5.09
CA ASP A 279 -4.56 9.02 -4.90
C ASP A 279 -3.98 10.40 -5.27
N MET A 280 -2.86 10.77 -4.66
CA MET A 280 -2.24 12.08 -4.90
C MET A 280 -1.89 12.31 -6.37
N MET A 281 -1.39 11.27 -7.05
CA MET A 281 -0.99 11.39 -8.45
C MET A 281 -2.21 11.31 -9.39
N GLU A 282 -3.23 10.55 -9.03
CA GLU A 282 -4.54 10.56 -9.69
C GLU A 282 -5.16 11.96 -9.65
N PHE A 283 -5.15 12.59 -8.49
CA PHE A 283 -5.69 13.95 -8.32
C PHE A 283 -4.91 14.99 -9.14
N LEU A 284 -3.59 14.90 -9.19
CA LEU A 284 -2.78 15.80 -10.02
C LEU A 284 -3.02 15.58 -11.53
N LEU A 285 -3.25 14.35 -11.95
CA LEU A 285 -3.61 14.05 -13.34
C LEU A 285 -5.00 14.61 -13.69
N GLU A 286 -5.99 14.47 -12.80
CA GLU A 286 -7.31 15.10 -12.97
C GLU A 286 -7.18 16.63 -13.13
N LEU A 287 -6.30 17.28 -12.36
CA LEU A 287 -6.03 18.72 -12.50
C LEU A 287 -5.35 19.07 -13.82
N HIS A 288 -4.44 18.22 -14.31
CA HIS A 288 -3.81 18.40 -15.62
C HIS A 288 -4.87 18.35 -16.74
N ASP A 289 -5.72 17.34 -16.72
CA ASP A 289 -6.77 17.16 -17.73
C ASP A 289 -7.79 18.29 -17.73
N ALA A 290 -8.01 18.90 -16.57
CA ALA A 290 -8.83 20.10 -16.42
C ALA A 290 -8.12 21.41 -16.82
N GLY A 291 -6.82 21.37 -17.16
CA GLY A 291 -6.01 22.56 -17.45
C GLY A 291 -5.71 23.43 -16.21
N GLU A 292 -5.77 22.83 -15.03
CA GLU A 292 -5.60 23.54 -13.75
C GLU A 292 -4.23 23.26 -13.09
N LEU A 293 -3.42 22.36 -13.66
CA LEU A 293 -2.07 22.08 -13.18
C LEU A 293 -1.10 23.10 -13.82
N PRO A 294 -0.28 23.84 -13.04
CA PRO A 294 0.71 24.74 -13.60
C PRO A 294 1.81 23.99 -14.32
N GLU A 295 2.51 24.68 -15.24
CA GLU A 295 3.69 24.14 -15.90
C GLU A 295 4.81 23.85 -14.88
N PHE A 296 5.51 22.76 -15.11
CA PHE A 296 6.63 22.35 -14.27
C PHE A 296 7.96 22.93 -14.76
N SER A 297 8.80 23.33 -13.82
CA SER A 297 10.20 23.66 -14.10
C SER A 297 10.97 22.39 -14.51
N PRO A 298 11.95 22.52 -15.43
CA PRO A 298 12.69 21.35 -15.92
C PRO A 298 13.54 20.69 -14.83
N ILE A 299 13.61 19.35 -14.88
CA ILE A 299 14.52 18.52 -14.07
C ILE A 299 15.25 17.59 -15.02
N ASP A 300 16.54 17.82 -15.23
CA ASP A 300 17.39 16.96 -16.07
C ASP A 300 17.87 15.75 -15.25
N MET A 301 17.11 14.66 -15.32
CA MET A 301 17.37 13.46 -14.53
C MET A 301 16.76 12.23 -15.20
N LYS A 302 17.48 11.09 -15.12
CA LYS A 302 16.91 9.77 -15.44
C LYS A 302 16.56 9.03 -14.14
N VAL A 303 15.31 8.58 -14.01
CA VAL A 303 14.81 8.00 -12.78
C VAL A 303 13.97 6.74 -13.02
N PRO A 304 14.26 5.62 -12.32
CA PRO A 304 13.41 4.44 -12.34
C PRO A 304 12.14 4.68 -11.51
N TYR A 305 11.00 4.28 -12.06
CA TYR A 305 9.71 4.32 -11.39
C TYR A 305 9.11 2.92 -11.29
N HIS A 306 8.64 2.55 -10.11
CA HIS A 306 7.88 1.32 -9.89
C HIS A 306 6.42 1.63 -9.57
N ALA A 307 5.52 1.24 -10.48
CA ALA A 307 4.09 1.27 -10.22
C ALA A 307 3.70 0.12 -9.27
N PRO A 308 3.21 0.39 -8.05
CA PRO A 308 2.87 -0.64 -7.09
C PRO A 308 1.71 -1.53 -7.54
N CYS A 309 1.72 -2.81 -7.15
CA CYS A 309 0.63 -3.73 -7.45
C CYS A 309 -0.72 -3.23 -6.90
N GLN A 310 -0.72 -2.59 -5.74
CA GLN A 310 -1.90 -1.99 -5.11
C GLN A 310 -2.52 -0.84 -5.93
N LEU A 311 -1.75 -0.08 -6.70
CA LEU A 311 -2.30 0.91 -7.63
C LEU A 311 -2.79 0.24 -8.91
N LYS A 312 -2.03 -0.72 -9.45
CA LYS A 312 -2.44 -1.47 -10.65
C LYS A 312 -3.79 -2.16 -10.47
N SER A 313 -4.05 -2.73 -9.28
CA SER A 313 -5.33 -3.42 -8.98
C SER A 313 -6.54 -2.48 -8.90
N GLN A 314 -6.35 -1.18 -8.74
CA GLN A 314 -7.44 -0.19 -8.72
C GLN A 314 -7.95 0.19 -10.13
N GLY A 315 -7.28 -0.26 -11.20
CA GLY A 315 -7.71 0.02 -12.57
C GLY A 315 -7.55 1.47 -13.04
N MET A 316 -6.85 2.32 -12.27
CA MET A 316 -6.66 3.75 -12.58
C MET A 316 -5.50 4.03 -13.55
N GLY A 317 -4.86 3.00 -14.11
CA GLY A 317 -3.68 3.19 -14.96
C GLY A 317 -2.41 3.47 -14.14
N MET A 318 -1.57 4.37 -14.65
CA MET A 318 -0.32 4.79 -14.00
C MET A 318 -0.22 6.32 -13.90
N PRO A 319 -1.10 6.97 -13.13
CA PRO A 319 -1.20 8.43 -13.10
C PRO A 319 0.13 9.10 -12.70
N ALA A 320 0.91 8.48 -11.80
CA ALA A 320 2.22 9.00 -11.44
C ALA A 320 3.19 9.06 -12.64
N LEU A 321 3.17 8.04 -13.51
CA LEU A 321 4.01 8.03 -14.71
C LEU A 321 3.59 9.13 -15.69
N GLU A 322 2.29 9.36 -15.84
CA GLU A 322 1.74 10.39 -16.74
C GLU A 322 2.11 11.78 -16.23
N VAL A 323 1.87 12.08 -14.94
CA VAL A 323 2.22 13.38 -14.34
C VAL A 323 3.73 13.63 -14.33
N LEU A 324 4.56 12.62 -14.02
CA LEU A 324 6.03 12.78 -14.05
C LEU A 324 6.56 13.12 -15.45
N ARG A 325 5.95 12.58 -16.51
CA ARG A 325 6.31 12.88 -17.90
C ARG A 325 6.01 14.31 -18.33
N LEU A 326 5.21 15.05 -17.57
CA LEU A 326 4.97 16.47 -17.80
C LEU A 326 6.18 17.34 -17.37
N ILE A 327 7.10 16.80 -16.57
CA ILE A 327 8.29 17.54 -16.13
C ILE A 327 9.33 17.56 -17.26
N PRO A 328 9.66 18.73 -17.84
CA PRO A 328 10.63 18.80 -18.92
C PRO A 328 12.00 18.28 -18.49
N GLY A 329 12.68 17.49 -19.34
CA GLY A 329 13.99 16.91 -19.08
C GLY A 329 14.01 15.66 -18.19
N LEU A 330 12.87 15.26 -17.60
CA LEU A 330 12.79 14.06 -16.77
C LEU A 330 12.59 12.80 -17.63
N ASP A 331 13.58 11.91 -17.63
CA ASP A 331 13.50 10.58 -18.26
C ASP A 331 13.03 9.53 -17.25
N VAL A 332 11.74 9.18 -17.27
CA VAL A 332 11.15 8.22 -16.34
C VAL A 332 11.10 6.82 -16.96
N VAL A 333 11.83 5.88 -16.35
CA VAL A 333 11.88 4.48 -16.79
C VAL A 333 10.97 3.63 -15.91
N GLU A 334 9.84 3.19 -16.45
CA GLU A 334 8.91 2.29 -15.75
C GLU A 334 9.52 0.88 -15.63
N SER A 335 9.36 0.26 -14.45
CA SER A 335 10.07 -0.98 -14.09
C SER A 335 9.57 -2.25 -14.78
N GLY A 336 8.36 -2.29 -15.30
CA GLY A 336 7.71 -3.51 -15.78
C GLY A 336 7.49 -4.59 -14.71
N ALA A 337 8.00 -4.38 -13.50
CA ALA A 337 7.92 -5.39 -12.44
C ALA A 337 6.50 -5.53 -11.89
N THR A 338 6.08 -6.78 -11.73
CA THR A 338 4.74 -7.08 -11.17
C THR A 338 4.64 -6.69 -9.69
N CYS A 339 5.69 -6.92 -8.89
CA CYS A 339 5.69 -6.71 -7.45
C CYS A 339 7.10 -6.42 -6.94
N CYS A 340 7.22 -5.58 -5.91
CA CYS A 340 8.48 -5.34 -5.18
C CYS A 340 8.81 -6.46 -4.17
N GLY A 341 7.89 -7.40 -3.93
CA GLY A 341 8.05 -8.53 -3.03
C GLY A 341 7.62 -8.30 -1.58
N ILE A 342 7.51 -7.05 -1.11
CA ILE A 342 7.20 -6.77 0.31
C ILE A 342 5.80 -7.20 0.73
N ALA A 343 4.79 -6.97 -0.12
CA ALA A 343 3.38 -7.26 0.12
C ALA A 343 2.91 -6.90 1.54
N GLY A 344 2.94 -5.61 1.86
CA GLY A 344 2.61 -5.09 3.19
C GLY A 344 3.58 -5.60 4.26
N THR A 345 3.11 -6.51 5.12
CA THR A 345 3.93 -7.10 6.18
C THR A 345 4.53 -8.47 5.84
N TYR A 346 4.23 -9.02 4.66
CA TYR A 346 4.66 -10.35 4.22
C TYR A 346 6.18 -10.49 4.25
N GLY A 347 6.91 -9.61 3.57
CA GLY A 347 8.38 -9.64 3.49
C GLY A 347 9.09 -9.27 4.79
N LEU A 348 8.36 -8.91 5.86
CA LEU A 348 8.93 -8.72 7.19
C LEU A 348 9.12 -10.05 7.93
N LYS A 349 8.38 -11.10 7.56
CA LYS A 349 8.34 -12.39 8.24
C LYS A 349 9.56 -13.23 7.88
N LYS A 350 10.20 -13.85 8.89
CA LYS A 350 11.46 -14.59 8.69
C LYS A 350 11.36 -15.71 7.65
N GLU A 351 10.24 -16.43 7.62
CA GLU A 351 9.99 -17.54 6.70
C GLU A 351 9.66 -17.09 5.26
N LYS A 352 9.34 -15.80 5.06
CA LYS A 352 8.93 -15.23 3.78
C LYS A 352 9.94 -14.26 3.20
N TYR A 353 10.92 -13.85 3.99
CA TYR A 353 11.87 -12.80 3.60
C TYR A 353 12.64 -13.17 2.31
N GLU A 354 13.18 -14.37 2.21
CA GLU A 354 13.94 -14.80 1.03
C GLU A 354 13.05 -14.86 -0.22
N VAL A 355 11.80 -15.31 -0.08
CA VAL A 355 10.81 -15.28 -1.18
C VAL A 355 10.54 -13.85 -1.60
N ALA A 356 10.35 -12.94 -0.64
CA ALA A 356 10.12 -11.52 -0.92
C ALA A 356 11.31 -10.87 -1.66
N GLN A 357 12.55 -11.22 -1.29
CA GLN A 357 13.75 -10.75 -1.98
C GLN A 357 13.84 -11.31 -3.40
N ALA A 358 13.53 -12.58 -3.59
CA ALA A 358 13.55 -13.22 -4.91
C ALA A 358 12.50 -12.61 -5.85
N VAL A 359 11.29 -12.34 -5.35
CA VAL A 359 10.23 -11.65 -6.10
C VAL A 359 10.65 -10.22 -6.48
N GLY A 360 11.29 -9.49 -5.58
CA GLY A 360 11.73 -8.11 -5.82
C GLY A 360 13.00 -7.99 -6.69
N LYS A 361 13.75 -9.07 -6.89
CA LYS A 361 15.06 -9.04 -7.55
C LYS A 361 15.05 -8.38 -8.93
N PRO A 362 14.11 -8.68 -9.86
CA PRO A 362 14.09 -8.03 -11.17
C PRO A 362 13.95 -6.50 -11.07
N LEU A 363 13.12 -6.03 -10.14
CA LEU A 363 12.96 -4.60 -9.84
C LEU A 363 14.26 -4.01 -9.28
N PHE A 364 14.92 -4.71 -8.35
CA PHE A 364 16.15 -4.19 -7.74
C PHE A 364 17.28 -4.08 -8.74
N ASP A 365 17.42 -5.05 -9.66
CA ASP A 365 18.43 -5.02 -10.71
C ASP A 365 18.17 -3.85 -11.66
N MET A 366 16.94 -3.69 -12.15
CA MET A 366 16.54 -2.56 -13.00
C MET A 366 16.80 -1.20 -12.33
N VAL A 367 16.48 -1.04 -11.06
CA VAL A 367 16.73 0.20 -10.33
C VAL A 367 18.21 0.54 -10.30
N ARG A 368 19.09 -0.44 -9.97
CA ARG A 368 20.54 -0.23 -9.93
C ARG A 368 21.14 0.10 -11.30
N GLU A 369 20.60 -0.50 -12.35
CA GLU A 369 21.04 -0.26 -13.73
C GLU A 369 20.59 1.10 -14.26
N THR A 370 19.44 1.60 -13.79
CA THR A 370 18.87 2.87 -14.27
C THR A 370 19.44 4.08 -13.54
N SER A 371 19.51 4.03 -12.20
CA SER A 371 20.00 5.16 -11.39
C SER A 371 20.56 4.67 -10.05
N GLN A 372 21.64 5.32 -9.60
CA GLN A 372 22.23 5.10 -8.26
C GLN A 372 21.80 6.18 -7.25
N GLU A 373 21.09 7.21 -7.68
CA GLU A 373 20.76 8.37 -6.86
C GLU A 373 19.34 8.30 -6.29
N LEU A 374 18.36 8.07 -7.16
CA LEU A 374 16.95 8.16 -6.82
C LEU A 374 16.14 7.11 -7.58
N ALA A 375 15.18 6.51 -6.90
CA ALA A 375 14.09 5.72 -7.47
C ALA A 375 12.75 6.25 -6.96
N LEU A 376 11.67 6.02 -7.70
CA LEU A 376 10.35 6.50 -7.36
C LEU A 376 9.36 5.34 -7.20
N CYS A 377 8.48 5.47 -6.21
CA CYS A 377 7.34 4.57 -6.01
C CYS A 377 6.28 5.21 -5.10
N ASP A 378 5.01 5.06 -5.43
CA ASP A 378 3.90 5.68 -4.68
C ASP A 378 3.70 5.07 -3.29
N THR A 379 3.90 3.75 -3.17
CA THR A 379 3.62 3.02 -1.94
C THR A 379 4.83 2.97 -1.02
N GLU A 380 4.66 3.35 0.24
CA GLU A 380 5.71 3.45 1.25
C GLU A 380 6.41 2.13 1.53
N THR A 381 5.68 1.02 1.66
CA THR A 381 6.30 -0.29 1.92
C THR A 381 7.16 -0.75 0.74
N CYS A 382 6.75 -0.46 -0.49
CA CYS A 382 7.57 -0.71 -1.68
C CYS A 382 8.83 0.15 -1.66
N ARG A 383 8.74 1.43 -1.26
CA ARG A 383 9.93 2.30 -1.10
C ARG A 383 10.95 1.72 -0.10
N TRP A 384 10.47 1.21 1.04
CA TRP A 384 11.34 0.57 2.03
C TRP A 384 12.03 -0.68 1.47
N GLN A 385 11.27 -1.48 0.73
CA GLN A 385 11.78 -2.71 0.10
C GLN A 385 12.83 -2.40 -0.97
N ILE A 386 12.56 -1.45 -1.87
CA ILE A 386 13.49 -1.03 -2.92
C ILE A 386 14.75 -0.45 -2.29
N ARG A 387 14.62 0.47 -1.34
CA ARG A 387 15.74 1.06 -0.60
C ARG A 387 16.61 0.00 0.07
N LYS A 388 15.98 -0.99 0.71
CA LYS A 388 16.69 -2.12 1.35
C LYS A 388 17.37 -3.02 0.32
N GLY A 389 16.69 -3.36 -0.76
CA GLY A 389 17.18 -4.28 -1.80
C GLY A 389 18.28 -3.68 -2.69
N THR A 390 18.26 -2.37 -2.88
CA THR A 390 19.17 -1.68 -3.83
C THR A 390 20.22 -0.79 -3.19
N GLY A 391 19.93 -0.23 -2.02
CA GLY A 391 20.70 0.88 -1.41
C GLY A 391 20.37 2.25 -2.00
N VAL A 392 19.59 2.34 -3.06
CA VAL A 392 19.20 3.60 -3.72
C VAL A 392 18.13 4.31 -2.91
N ARG A 393 18.27 5.63 -2.76
CA ARG A 393 17.22 6.46 -2.17
C ARG A 393 15.95 6.31 -2.97
N THR A 394 14.83 6.01 -2.30
CA THR A 394 13.56 5.77 -2.98
C THR A 394 12.49 6.64 -2.36
N GLU A 395 11.86 7.48 -3.15
CA GLU A 395 10.91 8.51 -2.71
C GLU A 395 9.56 8.38 -3.41
N HIS A 396 8.56 9.08 -2.88
CA HIS A 396 7.27 9.24 -3.54
C HIS A 396 7.41 10.20 -4.74
N PRO A 397 6.70 10.02 -5.85
CA PRO A 397 6.71 10.94 -7.00
C PRO A 397 6.52 12.41 -6.62
N ILE A 398 5.75 12.70 -5.58
CA ILE A 398 5.49 14.05 -5.07
C ILE A 398 6.77 14.85 -4.76
N PHE A 399 7.90 14.17 -4.51
CA PHE A 399 9.17 14.86 -4.25
C PHE A 399 9.67 15.61 -5.49
N LEU A 400 9.54 15.00 -6.67
CA LEU A 400 9.92 15.65 -7.93
C LEU A 400 8.88 16.70 -8.35
N ILE A 401 7.59 16.46 -8.12
CA ILE A 401 6.53 17.45 -8.36
C ILE A 401 6.76 18.70 -7.49
N HIS A 402 7.03 18.51 -6.20
CA HIS A 402 7.33 19.59 -5.27
C HIS A 402 8.55 20.42 -5.74
N GLN A 403 9.62 19.74 -6.20
CA GLN A 403 10.81 20.38 -6.75
C GLN A 403 10.48 21.12 -8.06
N ALA A 404 9.74 20.51 -8.97
CA ALA A 404 9.38 21.10 -10.26
C ALA A 404 8.45 22.31 -10.12
N LEU A 405 7.70 22.39 -9.02
CA LEU A 405 6.91 23.58 -8.65
C LEU A 405 7.73 24.67 -7.92
N GLY A 406 9.04 24.47 -7.71
CA GLY A 406 9.90 25.45 -7.04
C GLY A 406 9.67 25.59 -5.54
N LEU A 407 9.15 24.54 -4.87
CA LEU A 407 8.80 24.57 -3.45
C LEU A 407 9.93 24.08 -2.52
N SER A 408 11.10 23.76 -3.03
CA SER A 408 12.26 23.23 -2.29
C SER A 408 13.10 24.33 -1.63
#